data_bed4d81e4a88a9f1b4ed551d9fd1388b
#
_entry.id   bed4d81e4a88a9f1b4ed551d9fd1388b
#
_cell.length_a   1.000
_cell.length_b   1.000
_cell.length_c   1.000
_cell.angle_alpha   90.00
_cell.angle_beta   90.00
_cell.angle_gamma   90.00
#
_symmetry.space_group_name_H-M   'P 1'
#
loop_
_entity.id
_entity.type
_entity.pdbx_description
1 polymer ?
#
loop_
_entity_poly.entity_id
_entity_poly.type
_entity_poly.pdbx_seq_one_letter_code
_entity_poly.pdbx_strand_id
1 'polypeptide(L)'
;METESKTIKLLLDADPRLAAAVGGVARYLADAAGMENDAIAQLQAAVVTACNEAFQLLTRAHPKLTATITRLSDRIEVVLSCEGANAPGQNTVSLGGVDKVQHETQGNAIITRLTKFINQGAPSR
;
A
#
# COMPACT_ATOMS: atom_id res chain seq x y z
N MET A 1 -26.79 2.08 -5.22
CA MET A 1 -25.98 2.66 -4.98
C MET A 1 -24.78 2.31 -5.35
N GLU A 2 -24.10 2.88 -5.87
CA GLU A 2 -22.99 2.46 -6.25
C GLU A 2 -21.97 2.67 -5.41
N THR A 3 -21.10 1.86 -5.36
CA THR A 3 -19.95 1.95 -4.58
C THR A 3 -18.96 2.67 -5.35
N GLU A 4 -18.57 3.80 -4.91
CA GLU A 4 -17.53 4.50 -5.56
C GLU A 4 -16.21 4.01 -5.10
N SER A 5 -15.34 3.67 -6.00
CA SER A 5 -13.96 3.44 -5.64
C SER A 5 -13.17 4.72 -5.87
N LYS A 6 -12.19 4.97 -5.03
CA LYS A 6 -11.30 6.12 -5.19
C LYS A 6 -9.89 5.62 -5.34
N THR A 7 -9.21 6.12 -6.34
CA THR A 7 -7.84 5.70 -6.62
C THR A 7 -6.94 6.91 -6.71
N ILE A 8 -5.82 6.85 -6.03
CA ILE A 8 -4.80 7.89 -6.08
C ILE A 8 -3.51 7.22 -6.50
N LYS A 9 -2.88 7.75 -7.53
CA LYS A 9 -1.65 7.19 -8.06
C LYS A 9 -0.55 8.21 -7.92
N LEU A 10 0.58 7.76 -7.37
CA LEU A 10 1.72 8.62 -7.10
C LEU A 10 2.97 8.02 -7.72
N LEU A 11 3.80 8.88 -8.26
CA LEU A 11 5.10 8.49 -8.79
C LEU A 11 6.14 9.11 -7.89
N LEU A 12 6.98 8.28 -7.27
CA LEU A 12 7.80 8.73 -6.16
C LEU A 12 9.28 8.49 -6.39
N ASP A 13 10.08 9.46 -6.03
CA ASP A 13 11.51 9.21 -5.86
C ASP A 13 11.74 8.47 -4.56
N ALA A 14 12.90 7.83 -4.43
CA ALA A 14 13.24 7.07 -3.23
C ALA A 14 13.62 8.02 -2.10
N ASP A 15 12.62 8.54 -1.44
CA ASP A 15 12.78 9.53 -0.38
C ASP A 15 11.84 9.15 0.75
N PRO A 16 12.35 8.94 1.96
CA PRO A 16 11.49 8.56 3.09
C PRO A 16 10.35 9.52 3.35
N ARG A 17 10.53 10.81 3.01
CA ARG A 17 9.44 11.76 3.19
C ARG A 17 8.30 11.47 2.25
N LEU A 18 8.60 10.89 1.07
CA LEU A 18 7.55 10.52 0.15
C LEU A 18 6.85 9.24 0.59
N ALA A 19 7.57 8.33 1.26
CA ALA A 19 6.92 7.18 1.86
C ALA A 19 5.90 7.64 2.90
N ALA A 20 6.27 8.66 3.68
CA ALA A 20 5.34 9.20 4.67
C ALA A 20 4.12 9.80 3.98
N ALA A 21 4.30 10.42 2.81
CA ALA A 21 3.17 10.98 2.07
C ALA A 21 2.21 9.88 1.63
N VAL A 22 2.73 8.73 1.18
CA VAL A 22 1.87 7.62 0.80
C VAL A 22 1.09 7.12 2.00
N GLY A 23 1.77 7.02 3.14
CA GLY A 23 1.08 6.64 4.38
C GLY A 23 -0.03 7.61 4.73
N GLY A 24 0.20 8.90 4.50
CA GLY A 24 -0.81 9.92 4.74
C GLY A 24 -2.02 9.78 3.84
N VAL A 25 -1.79 9.40 2.57
CA VAL A 25 -2.90 9.15 1.65
C VAL A 25 -3.72 7.95 2.12
N ALA A 26 -3.04 6.87 2.52
CA ALA A 26 -3.74 5.69 3.02
C ALA A 26 -4.55 6.05 4.26
N ARG A 27 -3.96 6.86 5.13
CA ARG A 27 -4.66 7.31 6.33
C ARG A 27 -5.91 8.12 6.00
N TYR A 28 -5.78 9.01 5.03
CA TYR A 28 -6.91 9.82 4.63
C TYR A 28 -8.06 8.95 4.14
N LEU A 29 -7.75 7.96 3.30
CA LEU A 29 -8.80 7.10 2.76
C LEU A 29 -9.41 6.21 3.86
N ALA A 30 -8.59 5.75 4.79
CA ALA A 30 -9.07 4.91 5.88
C ALA A 30 -9.96 5.72 6.81
N ASP A 31 -9.57 6.96 7.09
CA ASP A 31 -10.35 7.83 7.94
C ASP A 31 -11.70 8.13 7.29
N ALA A 32 -11.70 8.42 6.00
CA ALA A 32 -12.93 8.67 5.26
C ALA A 32 -13.83 7.45 5.22
N ALA A 33 -13.25 6.26 5.32
CA ALA A 33 -14.02 5.03 5.34
C ALA A 33 -14.56 4.68 6.72
N GLY A 34 -14.23 5.46 7.73
CA GLY A 34 -14.77 5.24 9.07
C GLY A 34 -14.03 4.19 9.88
N MET A 35 -12.77 3.89 9.53
CA MET A 35 -12.02 2.91 10.28
C MET A 35 -11.64 3.45 11.65
N GLU A 36 -11.36 2.54 12.57
CA GLU A 36 -10.96 2.92 13.91
C GLU A 36 -9.57 3.53 13.92
N ASN A 37 -9.33 4.42 14.85
CA ASN A 37 -8.06 5.15 14.91
C ASN A 37 -6.86 4.24 15.01
N ASP A 38 -6.93 3.18 15.80
CA ASP A 38 -5.82 2.26 15.93
C ASP A 38 -5.55 1.55 14.62
N ALA A 39 -6.60 1.13 13.92
CA ALA A 39 -6.44 0.46 12.64
C ALA A 39 -5.85 1.41 11.61
N ILE A 40 -6.26 2.67 11.62
CA ILE A 40 -5.74 3.68 10.71
C ILE A 40 -4.25 3.88 10.96
N ALA A 41 -3.85 4.02 12.22
CA ALA A 41 -2.45 4.25 12.54
C ALA A 41 -1.60 3.06 12.13
N GLN A 42 -2.09 1.85 12.33
CA GLN A 42 -1.36 0.65 11.96
C GLN A 42 -1.23 0.51 10.45
N LEU A 43 -2.30 0.83 9.73
CA LEU A 43 -2.25 0.81 8.27
C LEU A 43 -1.24 1.83 7.76
N GLN A 44 -1.26 3.03 8.31
CA GLN A 44 -0.33 4.07 7.89
C GLN A 44 1.12 3.61 8.09
N ALA A 45 1.41 3.03 9.25
CA ALA A 45 2.76 2.55 9.54
C ALA A 45 3.17 1.43 8.60
N ALA A 46 2.26 0.51 8.29
CA ALA A 46 2.56 -0.59 7.39
C ALA A 46 2.87 -0.09 5.99
N VAL A 47 2.11 0.90 5.52
CA VAL A 47 2.31 1.46 4.19
C VAL A 47 3.66 2.16 4.11
N VAL A 48 4.03 2.91 5.13
CA VAL A 48 5.33 3.60 5.15
C VAL A 48 6.46 2.58 5.12
N THR A 49 6.34 1.53 5.92
CA THR A 49 7.36 0.48 5.95
C THR A 49 7.50 -0.20 4.58
N ALA A 50 6.38 -0.54 3.97
CA ALA A 50 6.41 -1.20 2.67
C ALA A 50 7.01 -0.29 1.60
N CYS A 51 6.71 1.00 1.63
CA CYS A 51 7.29 1.94 0.67
C CYS A 51 8.80 2.02 0.84
N ASN A 52 9.28 2.12 2.07
CA ASN A 52 10.71 2.21 2.30
C ASN A 52 11.44 0.95 1.87
N GLU A 53 10.80 -0.20 2.05
CA GLU A 53 11.39 -1.45 1.55
C GLU A 53 11.39 -1.48 0.03
N ALA A 54 10.31 -1.02 -0.59
CA ALA A 54 10.23 -1.01 -2.05
C ALA A 54 11.26 -0.06 -2.66
N PHE A 55 11.56 1.04 -2.00
CA PHE A 55 12.58 1.95 -2.49
C PHE A 55 13.93 1.27 -2.68
N GLN A 56 14.21 0.24 -1.89
CA GLN A 56 15.47 -0.47 -2.00
C GLN A 56 15.53 -1.37 -3.23
N LEU A 57 14.42 -1.59 -3.89
CA LEU A 57 14.38 -2.38 -5.12
C LEU A 57 14.57 -1.51 -6.35
N LEU A 58 14.56 -0.20 -6.22
CA LEU A 58 14.66 0.68 -7.36
C LEU A 58 16.07 0.66 -7.92
N THR A 59 16.19 0.89 -9.23
CA THR A 59 17.46 0.84 -9.91
C THR A 59 17.77 2.19 -10.55
N ARG A 60 18.97 2.35 -11.04
CA ARG A 60 19.32 3.60 -11.72
C ARG A 60 18.51 3.81 -12.98
N ALA A 61 18.18 2.73 -13.68
CA ALA A 61 17.40 2.82 -14.89
C ALA A 61 15.94 3.11 -14.59
N HIS A 62 15.48 2.66 -13.43
CA HIS A 62 14.07 2.86 -13.04
C HIS A 62 14.02 3.34 -11.60
N PRO A 63 14.30 4.63 -11.38
CA PRO A 63 14.51 5.13 -10.03
C PRO A 63 13.24 5.54 -9.31
N LYS A 64 12.08 5.34 -9.90
CA LYS A 64 10.83 5.79 -9.29
C LYS A 64 9.92 4.64 -8.95
N LEU A 65 9.24 4.79 -7.85
CA LEU A 65 8.24 3.84 -7.39
C LEU A 65 6.86 4.36 -7.76
N THR A 66 6.03 3.49 -8.29
CA THR A 66 4.63 3.84 -8.51
C THR A 66 3.80 3.28 -7.37
N ALA A 67 3.08 4.14 -6.70
CA ALA A 67 2.20 3.75 -5.61
C ALA A 67 0.76 4.07 -6.00
N THR A 68 -0.10 3.07 -5.94
CA THR A 68 -1.50 3.24 -6.25
C THR A 68 -2.30 2.84 -5.03
N ILE A 69 -3.08 3.76 -4.49
CA ILE A 69 -3.88 3.51 -3.31
C ILE A 69 -5.34 3.58 -3.74
N THR A 70 -6.07 2.50 -3.53
CA THR A 70 -7.46 2.40 -3.95
C THR A 70 -8.33 2.06 -2.76
N ARG A 71 -9.39 2.84 -2.59
CA ARG A 71 -10.40 2.50 -1.61
C ARG A 71 -11.56 1.87 -2.35
N LEU A 72 -11.88 0.64 -1.95
CA LEU A 72 -13.04 -0.08 -2.45
C LEU A 72 -14.08 -0.13 -1.33
N SER A 73 -15.22 -0.71 -1.61
CA SER A 73 -16.30 -0.71 -0.62
C SER A 73 -15.94 -1.46 0.64
N ASP A 74 -15.13 -2.49 0.51
CA ASP A 74 -14.81 -3.38 1.64
C ASP A 74 -13.35 -3.37 2.03
N ARG A 75 -12.51 -2.60 1.35
CA ARG A 75 -11.08 -2.66 1.65
C ARG A 75 -10.32 -1.49 1.06
N ILE A 76 -9.11 -1.35 1.54
CA ILE A 76 -8.14 -0.42 0.96
C ILE A 76 -6.99 -1.26 0.43
N GLU A 77 -6.60 -1.00 -0.80
CA GLU A 77 -5.46 -1.67 -1.43
C GLU A 77 -4.38 -0.68 -1.74
N VAL A 78 -3.15 -1.05 -1.42
CA VAL A 78 -1.99 -0.25 -1.79
C VAL A 78 -1.12 -1.13 -2.66
N VAL A 79 -0.84 -0.66 -3.86
CA VAL A 79 -0.03 -1.40 -4.83
C VAL A 79 1.22 -0.61 -5.10
N LEU A 80 2.37 -1.22 -4.84
CA LEU A 80 3.67 -0.59 -5.05
C LEU A 80 4.35 -1.34 -6.19
N SER A 81 4.75 -0.61 -7.22
CA SER A 81 5.34 -1.22 -8.40
C SER A 81 6.73 -0.65 -8.65
N CYS A 82 7.73 -1.54 -8.75
CA CYS A 82 9.10 -1.19 -9.04
C CYS A 82 9.49 -1.85 -10.35
N GLU A 83 9.75 -1.05 -11.38
CA GLU A 83 10.11 -1.60 -12.66
C GLU A 83 11.59 -1.94 -12.71
N GLY A 84 11.93 -2.96 -13.44
CA GLY A 84 13.32 -3.31 -13.66
C GLY A 84 14.05 -3.90 -12.49
N ALA A 85 13.33 -4.12 -11.38
CA ALA A 85 13.96 -4.67 -10.19
C ALA A 85 14.14 -6.17 -10.33
N ASN A 86 15.20 -6.67 -9.71
CA ASN A 86 15.36 -8.11 -9.63
C ASN A 86 14.40 -8.65 -8.59
N ALA A 87 13.93 -9.84 -8.82
CA ALA A 87 13.03 -10.47 -7.87
C ALA A 87 13.71 -10.54 -6.51
N PRO A 88 13.09 -10.07 -5.47
CA PRO A 88 13.67 -10.19 -4.15
C PRO A 88 13.62 -11.64 -3.72
N GLY A 89 14.40 -11.97 -2.78
CA GLY A 89 14.26 -13.27 -2.17
C GLY A 89 12.86 -13.39 -1.63
N GLN A 90 12.50 -14.58 -1.34
CA GLN A 90 11.16 -14.84 -0.94
C GLN A 90 10.85 -14.39 0.42
N ASN A 91 10.98 -13.19 0.74
CA ASN A 91 10.71 -12.76 2.06
C ASN A 91 9.30 -12.36 2.18
N THR A 92 8.46 -13.22 2.63
CA THR A 92 7.15 -12.80 2.96
C THR A 92 7.20 -12.26 4.35
N VAL A 93 7.31 -11.01 4.47
CA VAL A 93 7.28 -10.40 5.77
C VAL A 93 5.85 -10.07 6.08
N SER A 94 5.41 -10.54 7.20
CA SER A 94 4.10 -10.21 7.69
C SER A 94 4.15 -8.79 8.24
N LEU A 95 3.37 -7.90 7.70
CA LEU A 95 3.28 -6.55 8.20
C LEU A 95 2.06 -6.42 9.08
N GLY A 96 2.26 -5.97 10.30
CA GLY A 96 1.14 -5.65 11.15
C GLY A 96 0.39 -4.47 10.55
N GLY A 97 -0.90 -4.46 10.69
CA GLY A 97 -1.70 -3.35 10.20
C GLY A 97 -2.34 -3.59 8.85
N VAL A 98 -2.00 -4.69 8.18
CA VAL A 98 -2.68 -5.07 6.94
C VAL A 98 -3.08 -6.54 7.04
N ASP A 99 -4.06 -6.92 6.25
CA ASP A 99 -4.60 -8.28 6.31
C ASP A 99 -3.90 -9.21 5.33
N LYS A 100 -3.38 -8.67 4.25
CA LYS A 100 -2.66 -9.44 3.26
C LYS A 100 -1.50 -8.66 2.70
N VAL A 101 -0.40 -9.35 2.47
CA VAL A 101 0.73 -8.81 1.73
C VAL A 101 1.05 -9.80 0.63
N GLN A 102 1.04 -9.36 -0.61
CA GLN A 102 1.32 -10.22 -1.74
C GLN A 102 2.43 -9.61 -2.57
N HIS A 103 3.36 -10.45 -3.01
CA HIS A 103 4.43 -10.03 -3.90
C HIS A 103 4.28 -10.82 -5.19
N GLU A 104 4.36 -10.12 -6.30
CA GLU A 104 4.27 -10.82 -7.58
C GLU A 104 5.14 -10.11 -8.59
N THR A 105 5.48 -10.81 -9.65
CA THR A 105 6.26 -10.26 -10.73
C THR A 105 5.37 -10.17 -11.96
N GLN A 106 5.32 -8.99 -12.57
CA GLN A 106 4.60 -8.82 -13.81
C GLN A 106 5.56 -8.22 -14.82
N GLY A 107 5.93 -9.00 -15.81
CA GLY A 107 6.92 -8.55 -16.79
C GLY A 107 8.21 -8.18 -16.09
N ASN A 108 8.62 -6.92 -16.19
CA ASN A 108 9.83 -6.43 -15.53
C ASN A 108 9.55 -5.79 -14.20
N ALA A 109 8.33 -5.84 -13.71
CA ALA A 109 7.98 -5.11 -12.49
C ALA A 109 7.81 -6.06 -11.32
N ILE A 110 8.25 -5.63 -10.16
CA ILE A 110 7.96 -6.29 -8.90
C ILE A 110 6.82 -5.53 -8.26
N ILE A 111 5.77 -6.24 -7.94
CA ILE A 111 4.55 -5.62 -7.41
C ILE A 111 4.33 -6.12 -5.99
N THR A 112 4.15 -5.19 -5.07
CA THR A 112 3.77 -5.49 -3.69
C THR A 112 2.36 -4.95 -3.48
N ARG A 113 1.46 -5.81 -3.06
CA ARG A 113 0.08 -5.41 -2.83
C ARG A 113 -0.26 -5.63 -1.36
N LEU A 114 -0.71 -4.57 -0.73
CA LEU A 114 -1.16 -4.60 0.66
C LEU A 114 -2.67 -4.46 0.65
N THR A 115 -3.34 -5.30 1.40
CA THR A 115 -4.80 -5.27 1.49
C THR A 115 -5.21 -5.13 2.94
N LYS A 116 -6.03 -4.13 3.23
CA LYS A 116 -6.60 -3.96 4.56
C LYS A 116 -8.11 -3.92 4.40
N PHE A 117 -8.80 -4.90 4.98
CA PHE A 117 -10.25 -4.91 4.91
C PHE A 117 -10.82 -3.88 5.85
N ILE A 118 -11.83 -3.18 5.38
CA ILE A 118 -12.56 -2.23 6.20
C ILE A 118 -13.53 -3.04 7.03
N ASN A 119 -13.37 -2.93 8.33
CA ASN A 119 -14.23 -3.67 9.20
C ASN A 119 -15.59 -3.03 9.20
N GLN A 120 -16.53 -3.71 8.63
CA GLN A 120 -17.83 -3.18 8.53
C GLN A 120 -18.57 -3.29 9.76
N GLY A 121 -17.95 -3.27 10.78
CA GLY A 121 -18.60 -3.32 11.92
C GLY A 121 -19.23 -4.56 12.07
N ALA A 122 -18.84 -5.25 12.07
CA ALA A 122 -19.22 -6.33 12.41
C ALA A 122 -20.45 -6.37 12.79
N PRO A 123 -20.95 -6.69 12.60
CA PRO A 123 -22.00 -6.77 12.82
C PRO A 123 -22.46 -6.92 13.93
N SER A 124 -22.77 -6.69 14.09
CA SER A 124 -22.96 -6.80 14.84
C SER A 124 -23.45 -7.52 15.31
N ARG A 125 -23.74 -7.86 15.47
CA ARG A 125 -24.16 -8.35 15.92
C ARG A 125 -24.40 -8.33 16.24
#